data_e4e9f0c0aa31fabb7d47325998051ef5
#
_entry.id   e4e9f0c0aa31fabb7d47325998051ef5
#
_cell.length_a   1.000
_cell.length_b   1.000
_cell.length_c   1.000
_cell.angle_alpha   90.00
_cell.angle_beta   90.00
_cell.angle_gamma   90.00
#
_symmetry.space_group_name_H-M   'P 1'
#
loop_
_entity.id
_entity.type
_entity.pdbx_description
1 polymer ?
#
loop_
_entity_poly.entity_id
_entity_poly.type
_entity_poly.pdbx_seq_one_letter_code
_entity_poly.pdbx_strand_id
1 'polypeptide(L)' 'MTRTELIAAMDAGLPVRWMNDGYECYKDTSGEYLKTFTPNDHTIGIFHRDGVGMNVDASDCYIQEG' A
#
# COMPACT_ATOMS: atom_id res chain seq x y z
N MET A 1 -6.20 8.31 4.13
CA MET A 1 -4.96 8.71 4.85
C MET A 1 -4.06 9.54 3.95
N THR A 2 -3.11 10.25 4.51
CA THR A 2 -2.10 10.97 3.74
C THR A 2 -0.98 10.02 3.31
N ARG A 3 -0.11 10.49 2.39
CA ARG A 3 1.08 9.72 1.99
C ARG A 3 1.96 9.38 3.21
N THR A 4 2.18 10.34 4.10
CA THR A 4 2.98 10.13 5.31
C THR A 4 2.36 9.07 6.22
N GLU A 5 1.05 9.12 6.42
CA GLU A 5 0.32 8.14 7.22
C GLU A 5 0.37 6.74 6.57
N LEU A 6 0.23 6.67 5.25
CA LEU A 6 0.32 5.42 4.50
C LEU A 6 1.68 4.76 4.69
N ILE A 7 2.76 5.53 4.52
CA ILE A 7 4.12 5.02 4.69
C ILE A 7 4.34 4.55 6.13
N ALA A 8 3.93 5.34 7.12
CA ALA A 8 4.07 4.99 8.53
C ALA A 8 3.32 3.70 8.87
N ALA A 9 2.11 3.53 8.34
CA ALA A 9 1.31 2.33 8.56
C ALA A 9 1.97 1.09 7.96
N MET A 10 2.49 1.19 6.72
CA MET A 10 3.20 0.08 6.08
C MET A 10 4.50 -0.25 6.80
N ASP A 11 5.24 0.75 7.27
CA ASP A 11 6.48 0.54 8.04
C ASP A 11 6.19 -0.16 9.36
N ALA A 12 5.04 0.10 9.96
CA ALA A 12 4.62 -0.56 11.21
C ALA A 12 4.04 -1.96 11.00
N GLY A 13 3.88 -2.40 9.75
CA GLY A 13 3.31 -3.71 9.45
C GLY A 13 1.81 -3.80 9.66
N LEU A 14 1.11 -2.67 9.64
CA LEU A 14 -0.34 -2.64 9.82
C LEU A 14 -1.07 -3.14 8.56
N PRO A 15 -2.29 -3.70 8.70
CA PRO A 15 -3.06 -4.21 7.57
C PRO A 15 -3.69 -3.06 6.76
N VAL A 16 -2.94 -2.51 5.81
CA VAL A 16 -3.38 -1.41 4.96
C VAL A 16 -4.07 -1.95 3.71
N ARG A 17 -5.21 -1.37 3.36
CA ARG A 17 -5.98 -1.71 2.16
C ARG A 17 -6.12 -0.48 1.27
N TRP A 18 -6.36 -0.71 -0.03
CA TRP A 18 -6.62 0.34 -1.01
C TRP A 18 -7.96 0.06 -1.68
N MET A 19 -8.85 1.04 -1.68
CA MET A 19 -10.19 0.98 -2.29
C MET A 19 -11.12 -0.05 -1.62
N ASN A 20 -10.68 -1.30 -1.45
CA ASN A 20 -11.47 -2.37 -0.84
C ASN A 20 -10.54 -3.45 -0.27
N ASP A 21 -11.12 -4.44 0.40
CA ASP A 21 -10.36 -5.48 1.08
C ASP A 21 -9.66 -6.46 0.13
N GLY A 22 -9.90 -6.37 -1.18
CA GLY A 22 -9.20 -7.17 -2.18
C GLY A 22 -7.78 -6.71 -2.45
N TYR A 23 -7.43 -5.49 -2.04
CA TYR A 23 -6.10 -4.93 -2.22
C TYR A 23 -5.36 -4.84 -0.90
N GLU A 24 -4.10 -5.23 -0.90
CA GLU A 24 -3.24 -5.16 0.27
C GLU A 24 -2.02 -4.30 -0.04
N CYS A 25 -1.76 -3.28 0.78
CA CYS A 25 -0.59 -2.43 0.68
C CYS A 25 0.37 -2.76 1.81
N TYR A 26 1.64 -3.01 1.48
CA TYR A 26 2.62 -3.44 2.47
C TYR A 26 4.04 -3.10 2.03
N LYS A 27 4.96 -3.15 2.99
CA LYS A 27 6.40 -3.05 2.73
C LYS A 27 6.96 -4.47 2.75
N ASP A 28 7.67 -4.85 1.68
CA ASP A 28 8.26 -6.19 1.60
C ASP A 28 9.59 -6.26 2.34
N THR A 29 10.21 -7.45 2.34
CA THR A 29 11.46 -7.67 3.05
C THR A 29 12.64 -6.93 2.42
N SER A 30 12.54 -6.51 1.17
CA SER A 30 13.57 -5.70 0.51
C SER A 30 13.44 -4.21 0.79
N GLY A 31 12.36 -3.79 1.44
CA GLY A 31 12.08 -2.39 1.74
C GLY A 31 11.23 -1.68 0.70
N GLU A 32 10.72 -2.39 -0.30
CA GLU A 32 9.83 -1.80 -1.29
C GLU A 32 8.39 -1.79 -0.80
N TYR A 33 7.66 -0.73 -1.16
CA TYR A 33 6.23 -0.60 -0.87
C TYR A 33 5.45 -1.15 -2.05
N LEU A 34 4.60 -2.15 -1.79
CA LEU A 34 3.89 -2.90 -2.82
C LEU A 34 2.38 -2.92 -2.58
N LYS A 35 1.63 -3.06 -3.67
CA LYS A 35 0.18 -3.28 -3.63
C LYS A 35 -0.11 -4.60 -4.35
N THR A 36 -0.79 -5.52 -3.67
CA THR A 36 -1.20 -6.81 -4.24
C THR A 36 -2.71 -6.89 -4.31
N PHE A 37 -3.24 -7.30 -5.47
CA PHE A 37 -4.63 -7.69 -5.60
C PHE A 37 -4.73 -9.17 -5.24
N THR A 38 -5.20 -9.47 -4.03
CA THR A 38 -5.13 -10.81 -3.45
C THR A 38 -5.84 -11.91 -4.25
N PRO A 39 -6.99 -11.65 -4.92
CA PRO A 39 -7.65 -12.71 -5.68
C PRO A 39 -6.82 -13.32 -6.81
N ASN A 40 -5.87 -12.58 -7.39
CA ASN A 40 -5.02 -13.09 -8.47
C ASN A 40 -3.53 -12.92 -8.22
N ASP A 41 -3.13 -12.51 -7.01
CA ASP A 41 -1.73 -12.26 -6.63
C ASP A 41 -1.00 -11.25 -7.54
N HIS A 42 -1.74 -10.34 -8.16
CA HIS A 42 -1.14 -9.33 -9.01
C HIS A 42 -0.52 -8.23 -8.16
N THR A 43 0.80 -8.10 -8.22
CA THR A 43 1.56 -7.16 -7.38
C THR A 43 2.21 -6.08 -8.23
N ILE A 44 2.06 -4.82 -7.79
CA ILE A 44 2.75 -3.67 -8.40
C ILE A 44 3.39 -2.82 -7.33
N GLY A 45 4.42 -2.04 -7.70
CA GLY A 45 5.00 -1.05 -6.81
C GLY A 45 4.04 0.11 -6.55
N ILE A 46 4.01 0.62 -5.32
CA ILE A 46 3.17 1.76 -4.96
C ILE A 46 3.75 3.06 -5.51
N PHE A 47 5.06 3.23 -5.41
CA PHE A 47 5.73 4.46 -5.86
C PHE A 47 6.29 4.31 -7.26
N HIS A 48 6.26 5.41 -8.03
CA HIS A 48 6.95 5.49 -9.32
C HIS A 48 8.47 5.55 -9.09
N ARG A 49 9.23 5.26 -10.14
CA ARG A 49 10.69 5.24 -10.08
C ARG A 49 11.31 6.57 -9.70
N ASP A 50 10.61 7.68 -9.97
CA ASP A 50 11.08 9.03 -9.61
C ASP A 50 10.95 9.32 -8.11
N GLY A 51 10.26 8.45 -7.35
CA GLY A 51 10.05 8.62 -5.94
C GLY A 51 9.01 9.67 -5.56
N VAL A 52 8.37 10.30 -6.55
CA VAL A 52 7.39 11.38 -6.33
C VAL A 52 5.97 10.91 -6.63
N GLY A 53 5.76 10.25 -7.79
CA GLY A 53 4.45 9.76 -8.19
C GLY A 53 4.07 8.47 -7.46
N MET A 54 2.76 8.22 -7.34
CA MET A 54 2.22 7.02 -6.73
C MET A 54 1.24 6.33 -7.68
N ASN A 55 1.25 4.99 -7.69
CA ASN A 55 0.30 4.17 -8.44
C ASN A 55 -1.03 3.99 -7.71
N VAL A 56 -1.11 4.42 -6.45
CA VAL A 56 -2.33 4.40 -5.65
C VAL A 56 -2.53 5.80 -5.06
N ASP A 57 -3.79 6.17 -4.85
CA ASP A 57 -4.10 7.42 -4.16
C ASP A 57 -4.16 7.13 -2.66
N ALA A 58 -3.33 7.80 -1.88
CA ALA A 58 -3.28 7.60 -0.44
C ALA A 58 -4.64 7.90 0.22
N SER A 59 -5.43 8.81 -0.35
CA SER A 59 -6.76 9.13 0.18
C SER A 59 -7.73 7.94 0.08
N ASP A 60 -7.46 6.98 -0.80
CA ASP A 60 -8.27 5.76 -0.95
C ASP A 60 -7.77 4.60 -0.09
N CYS A 61 -6.70 4.82 0.66
CA CYS A 61 -6.12 3.81 1.54
C CYS A 61 -6.69 3.91 2.95
N TYR A 62 -6.81 2.78 3.61
CA TYR A 62 -7.29 2.71 4.99
C TYR A 62 -6.66 1.53 5.73
N ILE A 63 -6.67 1.60 7.07
CA ILE A 63 -6.23 0.48 7.89
C ILE A 63 -7.44 -0.39 8.17
N GLN A 64 -7.35 -1.66 7.81
CA GLN A 64 -8.42 -2.62 8.06
C GLN A 64 -8.46 -2.94 9.56
N GLU A 65 -9.59 -2.65 10.19
CA GLU A 65 -9.85 -3.04 11.57
C GLU A 65 -10.62 -4.37 11.58
N GLY A 66 -10.17 -5.29 12.41
CA GLY A 66 -10.88 -6.53 12.43
C GLY A 66 -10.33 -7.57 13.32
#